data_d746a038a203fd8f0a6c60decfb5cb3f
#
_entry.id   d746a038a203fd8f0a6c60decfb5cb3f
#
_cell.length_a   1.000
_cell.length_b   1.000
_cell.length_c   1.000
_cell.angle_alpha   90.00
_cell.angle_beta   90.00
_cell.angle_gamma   90.00
#
_symmetry.space_group_name_H-M   'P 1'
#
loop_
_entity.id
_entity.type
_entity.pdbx_description
1 polymer ?
#
loop_
_entity_poly.entity_id
_entity_poly.type
_entity_poly.pdbx_seq_one_letter_code
_entity_poly.pdbx_strand_id
1 'polypeptide(L)'
;HIPCDIVIVAIGQNIVSEPFERAGIPARRGCFLAEKDSSIAEKDGVFAGGDCVTGPATVIRAIAAGKVAAANIDNYLGFNHKIESGVVVPEPRIENKTPCGRVTMMERNTTERKKDFNIVENGMTCKEANQEAHRCLRCDRFGYGVFKGGRVEEW
;
A
#
# COMPACT_ATOMS: atom_id res chain seq x y z
N HIS A 1 -10.51 32.62 -14.50
CA HIS A 1 -9.77 33.31 -13.46
C HIS A 1 -10.47 33.15 -12.12
N ILE A 2 -9.75 32.67 -11.11
CA ILE A 2 -10.22 32.56 -9.72
C ILE A 2 -9.41 33.56 -8.90
N PRO A 3 -10.01 34.63 -8.39
CA PRO A 3 -9.29 35.55 -7.51
C PRO A 3 -8.95 34.85 -6.19
N CYS A 4 -7.71 34.91 -5.76
CA CYS A 4 -7.22 34.29 -4.53
C CYS A 4 -5.98 35.03 -4.03
N ASP A 5 -5.74 34.97 -2.74
CA ASP A 5 -4.57 35.57 -2.09
C ASP A 5 -3.38 34.63 -2.08
N ILE A 6 -3.64 33.32 -2.06
CA ILE A 6 -2.60 32.28 -1.99
C ILE A 6 -2.95 31.13 -2.93
N VAL A 7 -1.96 30.66 -3.68
CA VAL A 7 -2.03 29.44 -4.48
C VAL A 7 -1.11 28.40 -3.89
N ILE A 8 -1.66 27.23 -3.56
CA ILE A 8 -0.89 26.08 -3.06
C ILE A 8 -0.79 25.06 -4.20
N VAL A 9 0.44 24.77 -4.65
CA VAL A 9 0.71 23.72 -5.64
C VAL A 9 0.94 22.41 -4.89
N ALA A 10 0.00 21.47 -5.06
CA ALA A 10 0.02 20.16 -4.40
C ALA A 10 -0.16 19.03 -5.43
N ILE A 11 0.58 19.09 -6.55
CA ILE A 11 0.42 18.22 -7.72
C ILE A 11 1.30 16.96 -7.70
N GLY A 12 2.08 16.75 -6.66
CA GLY A 12 2.90 15.57 -6.51
C GLY A 12 4.17 15.80 -5.69
N GLN A 13 4.92 14.74 -5.54
CA GLN A 13 6.21 14.73 -4.85
C GLN A 13 7.26 14.10 -5.76
N ASN A 14 8.47 14.59 -5.69
CA ASN A 14 9.62 14.02 -6.39
C ASN A 14 10.56 13.35 -5.38
N ILE A 15 11.23 12.31 -5.84
CA ILE A 15 12.29 11.64 -5.08
C ILE A 15 13.55 12.47 -5.25
N VAL A 16 14.24 12.78 -4.16
CA VAL A 16 15.55 13.42 -4.18
C VAL A 16 16.60 12.33 -4.36
N SER A 17 16.84 11.93 -5.61
CA SER A 17 17.72 10.81 -5.97
C SER A 17 19.21 11.21 -6.10
N GLU A 18 19.51 12.48 -6.34
CA GLU A 18 20.86 12.94 -6.68
C GLU A 18 21.97 12.58 -5.66
N PRO A 19 21.74 12.60 -4.33
CA PRO A 19 22.78 12.19 -3.38
C PRO A 19 23.15 10.70 -3.54
N PHE A 20 22.16 9.87 -3.84
CA PHE A 20 22.32 8.43 -4.04
C PHE A 20 22.94 8.10 -5.40
N GLU A 21 22.56 8.82 -6.45
CA GLU A 21 23.18 8.71 -7.77
C GLU A 21 24.67 9.06 -7.72
N ARG A 22 25.05 10.10 -6.97
CA ARG A 22 26.46 10.42 -6.72
C ARG A 22 27.21 9.33 -5.96
N ALA A 23 26.49 8.55 -5.12
CA ALA A 23 27.04 7.37 -4.46
C ALA A 23 27.05 6.13 -5.37
N GLY A 24 26.63 6.27 -6.63
CA GLY A 24 26.65 5.23 -7.64
C GLY A 24 25.43 4.30 -7.60
N ILE A 25 24.31 4.74 -7.05
CA ILE A 25 23.03 4.01 -7.13
C ILE A 25 22.33 4.42 -8.43
N PRO A 26 22.04 3.48 -9.34
CA PRO A 26 21.44 3.80 -10.62
C PRO A 26 20.00 4.29 -10.42
N ALA A 27 19.65 5.38 -11.08
CA ALA A 27 18.30 5.94 -11.09
C ALA A 27 17.86 6.33 -12.50
N ARG A 28 16.56 6.30 -12.72
CA ARG A 28 15.94 6.75 -13.97
C ARG A 28 14.68 7.56 -13.64
N ARG A 29 14.64 8.80 -14.11
CA ARG A 29 13.54 9.74 -13.84
C ARG A 29 13.27 9.91 -12.33
N GLY A 30 14.33 9.95 -11.53
CA GLY A 30 14.25 10.08 -10.08
C GLY A 30 13.91 8.80 -9.32
N CYS A 31 13.63 7.68 -9.97
CA CYS A 31 13.39 6.39 -9.32
C CYS A 31 14.64 5.51 -9.40
N PHE A 32 14.97 4.82 -8.31
CA PHE A 32 16.08 3.88 -8.29
C PHE A 32 15.75 2.62 -9.12
N LEU A 33 16.76 2.09 -9.79
CA LEU A 33 16.65 0.87 -10.57
C LEU A 33 16.95 -0.31 -9.64
N ALA A 34 15.91 -0.97 -9.14
CA ALA A 34 16.01 -2.18 -8.35
C ALA A 34 15.49 -3.38 -9.14
N GLU A 35 16.06 -4.55 -8.88
CA GLU A 35 15.60 -5.83 -9.37
C GLU A 35 14.30 -6.28 -8.66
N LYS A 36 13.70 -7.37 -9.09
CA LYS A 36 12.46 -7.89 -8.49
C LYS A 36 12.60 -8.27 -7.02
N ASP A 37 13.78 -8.69 -6.62
CA ASP A 37 14.15 -9.03 -5.24
C ASP A 37 14.54 -7.79 -4.40
N SER A 38 14.33 -6.60 -4.93
CA SER A 38 14.72 -5.30 -4.35
C SER A 38 16.22 -5.01 -4.33
N SER A 39 17.09 -5.89 -4.84
CA SER A 39 18.52 -5.64 -4.93
C SER A 39 18.86 -4.57 -5.98
N ILE A 40 19.98 -3.87 -5.79
CA ILE A 40 20.56 -2.98 -6.79
C ILE A 40 21.68 -3.75 -7.48
N ALA A 41 21.51 -4.06 -8.76
CA ALA A 41 22.39 -4.94 -9.53
C ALA A 41 23.88 -4.52 -9.51
N GLU A 42 24.17 -3.24 -9.45
CA GLU A 42 25.54 -2.69 -9.48
C GLU A 42 26.10 -2.39 -8.07
N LYS A 43 25.35 -2.70 -7.01
CA LYS A 43 25.70 -2.37 -5.63
C LYS A 43 25.37 -3.50 -4.68
N ASP A 44 26.37 -4.35 -4.44
CA ASP A 44 26.23 -5.46 -3.51
C ASP A 44 25.82 -5.01 -2.11
N GLY A 45 24.87 -5.72 -1.50
CA GLY A 45 24.33 -5.39 -0.17
C GLY A 45 23.42 -4.15 -0.11
N VAL A 46 23.05 -3.56 -1.25
CA VAL A 46 22.11 -2.44 -1.31
C VAL A 46 20.76 -2.90 -1.85
N PHE A 47 19.71 -2.55 -1.14
CA PHE A 47 18.32 -2.89 -1.48
C PHE A 47 17.46 -1.63 -1.51
N ALA A 48 16.51 -1.58 -2.42
CA ALA A 48 15.57 -0.48 -2.54
C ALA A 48 14.16 -0.99 -2.86
N GLY A 49 13.14 -0.32 -2.34
CA GLY A 49 11.75 -0.68 -2.60
C GLY A 49 10.78 0.42 -2.20
N GLY A 50 9.51 0.28 -2.59
CA GLY A 50 8.49 1.28 -2.36
C GLY A 50 8.56 2.45 -3.36
N ASP A 51 8.09 3.62 -2.94
CA ASP A 51 7.93 4.77 -3.83
C ASP A 51 9.25 5.25 -4.45
N CYS A 52 10.38 5.01 -3.81
CA CYS A 52 11.69 5.37 -4.38
C CYS A 52 12.07 4.52 -5.61
N VAL A 53 11.41 3.39 -5.84
CA VAL A 53 11.58 2.52 -7.01
C VAL A 53 10.44 2.69 -8.00
N THR A 54 9.20 2.71 -7.50
CA THR A 54 8.00 2.68 -8.37
C THR A 54 7.43 4.06 -8.70
N GLY A 55 7.91 5.12 -8.03
CA GLY A 55 7.20 6.40 -7.92
C GLY A 55 6.05 6.30 -6.91
N PRO A 56 5.35 7.41 -6.63
CA PRO A 56 4.24 7.44 -5.68
C PRO A 56 3.15 6.41 -6.02
N ALA A 57 2.87 5.52 -5.08
CA ALA A 57 1.95 4.41 -5.25
C ALA A 57 1.06 4.21 -3.99
N THR A 58 0.62 3.00 -3.71
CA THR A 58 -0.22 2.71 -2.56
C THR A 58 0.60 2.23 -1.36
N VAL A 59 0.10 2.49 -0.15
CA VAL A 59 0.70 2.00 1.11
C VAL A 59 0.88 0.47 1.08
N ILE A 60 -0.08 -0.26 0.52
CA ILE A 60 0.00 -1.73 0.41
C ILE A 60 1.20 -2.16 -0.42
N ARG A 61 1.47 -1.49 -1.55
CA ARG A 61 2.66 -1.77 -2.38
C ARG A 61 3.96 -1.45 -1.66
N ALA A 62 4.01 -0.34 -0.92
CA ALA A 62 5.19 0.01 -0.14
C ALA A 62 5.48 -1.03 0.96
N ILE A 63 4.44 -1.51 1.67
CA ILE A 63 4.57 -2.58 2.66
C ILE A 63 5.06 -3.88 2.01
N ALA A 64 4.49 -4.25 0.86
CA ALA A 64 4.90 -5.45 0.14
C ALA A 64 6.38 -5.37 -0.29
N ALA A 65 6.80 -4.26 -0.89
CA ALA A 65 8.19 -4.04 -1.26
C ALA A 65 9.14 -4.09 -0.04
N GLY A 66 8.72 -3.53 1.10
CA GLY A 66 9.48 -3.62 2.34
C GLY A 66 9.66 -5.06 2.84
N LYS A 67 8.64 -5.91 2.70
CA LYS A 67 8.72 -7.34 3.05
C LYS A 67 9.67 -8.09 2.11
N VAL A 68 9.63 -7.81 0.82
CA VAL A 68 10.55 -8.38 -0.17
C VAL A 68 11.99 -7.99 0.17
N ALA A 69 12.24 -6.70 0.36
CA ALA A 69 13.57 -6.21 0.71
C ALA A 69 14.08 -6.86 2.02
N ALA A 70 13.26 -6.91 3.07
CA ALA A 70 13.63 -7.52 4.35
C ALA A 70 13.97 -9.02 4.21
N ALA A 71 13.19 -9.77 3.42
CA ALA A 71 13.45 -11.18 3.17
C ALA A 71 14.78 -11.39 2.43
N ASN A 72 15.07 -10.55 1.44
CA ASN A 72 16.30 -10.69 0.65
C ASN A 72 17.54 -10.14 1.37
N ILE A 73 17.41 -9.13 2.21
CA ILE A 73 18.48 -8.71 3.15
C ILE A 73 18.80 -9.86 4.13
N ASP A 74 17.79 -10.51 4.68
CA ASP A 74 17.96 -11.64 5.58
C ASP A 74 18.72 -12.79 4.90
N ASN A 75 18.36 -13.11 3.65
CA ASN A 75 19.09 -14.09 2.84
C ASN A 75 20.54 -13.65 2.55
N TYR A 76 20.72 -12.40 2.16
CA TYR A 76 22.05 -11.84 1.88
C TYR A 76 22.99 -11.93 3.09
N LEU A 77 22.45 -11.75 4.28
CA LEU A 77 23.21 -11.91 5.53
C LEU A 77 23.42 -13.38 5.94
N GLY A 78 22.95 -14.34 5.15
CA GLY A 78 23.11 -15.76 5.41
C GLY A 78 22.07 -16.36 6.37
N PHE A 79 20.99 -15.64 6.66
CA PHE A 79 19.87 -16.12 7.46
C PHE A 79 18.71 -16.62 6.58
N ASN A 80 17.71 -17.17 7.19
CA ASN A 80 16.48 -17.62 6.53
C ASN A 80 15.29 -17.54 7.48
N HIS A 81 15.08 -16.38 8.07
CA HIS A 81 13.94 -16.14 8.95
C HIS A 81 12.65 -16.04 8.15
N LYS A 82 11.60 -16.66 8.63
CA LYS A 82 10.25 -16.50 8.05
C LYS A 82 9.60 -15.24 8.59
N ILE A 83 9.10 -14.40 7.67
CA ILE A 83 8.27 -13.26 8.04
C ILE A 83 6.83 -13.77 8.20
N GLU A 84 6.42 -14.01 9.43
CA GLU A 84 5.07 -14.48 9.76
C GLU A 84 4.25 -13.32 10.32
N SER A 85 3.02 -13.16 9.80
CA SER A 85 2.12 -12.11 10.27
C SER A 85 1.44 -12.42 11.60
N GLY A 86 1.44 -13.70 12.02
CA GLY A 86 0.67 -14.18 13.17
C GLY A 86 -0.85 -14.09 12.99
N VAL A 87 -1.32 -13.63 11.84
CA VAL A 87 -2.75 -13.48 11.55
C VAL A 87 -3.28 -14.73 10.87
N VAL A 88 -4.21 -15.41 11.53
CA VAL A 88 -4.98 -16.49 10.92
C VAL A 88 -6.16 -15.90 10.16
N VAL A 89 -6.14 -16.02 8.85
CA VAL A 89 -7.27 -15.62 8.00
C VAL A 89 -8.24 -16.79 7.93
N PRO A 90 -9.46 -16.66 8.49
CA PRO A 90 -10.43 -17.76 8.48
C PRO A 90 -10.85 -18.10 7.05
N GLU A 91 -11.18 -19.39 6.83
CA GLU A 91 -11.72 -19.83 5.54
C GLU A 91 -13.02 -19.09 5.20
N PRO A 92 -13.20 -18.68 3.95
CA PRO A 92 -14.40 -17.97 3.55
C PRO A 92 -15.61 -18.91 3.56
N ARG A 93 -16.70 -18.45 4.16
CA ARG A 93 -18.02 -19.11 4.08
C ARG A 93 -18.90 -18.25 3.18
N ILE A 94 -19.33 -18.80 2.05
CA ILE A 94 -20.20 -18.09 1.09
C ILE A 94 -21.67 -18.49 1.27
N GLU A 95 -21.93 -19.49 2.10
CA GLU A 95 -23.26 -20.02 2.31
C GLU A 95 -24.21 -18.96 2.90
N ASN A 96 -25.43 -18.93 2.37
CA ASN A 96 -26.56 -18.15 2.90
C ASN A 96 -26.36 -16.62 2.97
N LYS A 97 -25.65 -16.03 2.01
CA LYS A 97 -25.57 -14.56 1.91
C LYS A 97 -26.86 -13.98 1.33
N THR A 98 -27.70 -13.44 2.18
CA THR A 98 -28.88 -12.66 1.75
C THR A 98 -28.40 -11.41 1.00
N PRO A 99 -28.89 -11.15 -0.23
CA PRO A 99 -28.58 -9.92 -0.93
C PRO A 99 -28.93 -8.69 -0.11
N CYS A 100 -28.02 -7.76 0.04
CA CYS A 100 -28.23 -6.49 0.72
C CYS A 100 -27.64 -5.34 -0.06
N GLY A 101 -28.21 -4.15 0.10
CA GLY A 101 -27.74 -2.94 -0.54
C GLY A 101 -26.40 -2.46 0.02
N ARG A 102 -25.73 -1.60 -0.74
CA ARG A 102 -24.53 -0.91 -0.29
C ARG A 102 -24.87 0.07 0.83
N VAL A 103 -24.03 0.14 1.85
CA VAL A 103 -24.12 1.20 2.86
C VAL A 103 -23.49 2.48 2.30
N THR A 104 -24.19 3.59 2.46
CA THR A 104 -23.67 4.92 2.14
C THR A 104 -23.20 5.56 3.43
N MET A 105 -21.90 5.79 3.55
CA MET A 105 -21.34 6.52 4.69
C MET A 105 -21.87 7.97 4.70
N MET A 106 -22.33 8.40 5.87
CA MET A 106 -22.78 9.77 6.06
C MET A 106 -21.59 10.71 6.24
N GLU A 107 -21.60 11.80 5.51
CA GLU A 107 -20.65 12.89 5.68
C GLU A 107 -21.25 14.02 6.52
N ARG A 108 -20.39 14.74 7.21
CA ARG A 108 -20.77 15.99 7.88
C ARG A 108 -21.26 17.01 6.86
N ASN A 109 -22.21 17.85 7.29
CA ASN A 109 -22.74 18.91 6.44
C ASN A 109 -21.61 19.81 5.90
N THR A 110 -21.70 20.20 4.65
CA THR A 110 -20.69 21.04 3.97
C THR A 110 -20.44 22.38 4.63
N THR A 111 -21.48 22.96 5.26
CA THR A 111 -21.36 24.23 6.01
C THR A 111 -20.64 24.10 7.34
N GLU A 112 -20.64 22.89 7.92
CA GLU A 112 -19.96 22.59 9.17
C GLU A 112 -18.52 22.13 8.96
N ARG A 113 -18.30 21.18 8.02
CA ARG A 113 -16.99 20.59 7.80
C ARG A 113 -15.92 21.57 7.28
N LYS A 114 -16.32 22.69 6.68
CA LYS A 114 -15.40 23.74 6.22
C LYS A 114 -14.86 24.65 7.33
N LYS A 115 -15.39 24.54 8.55
CA LYS A 115 -15.03 25.42 9.68
C LYS A 115 -13.90 24.85 10.54
N ASP A 116 -13.60 23.56 10.39
CA ASP A 116 -12.62 22.84 11.23
C ASP A 116 -11.95 21.70 10.45
N PHE A 117 -11.02 21.02 11.10
CA PHE A 117 -10.32 19.84 10.60
C PHE A 117 -10.81 18.52 11.24
N ASN A 118 -12.01 18.50 11.80
CA ASN A 118 -12.59 17.27 12.33
C ASN A 118 -12.94 16.29 11.20
N ILE A 119 -13.09 15.02 11.56
CA ILE A 119 -13.44 13.94 10.63
C ILE A 119 -14.66 14.32 9.79
N VAL A 120 -14.55 14.22 8.49
CA VAL A 120 -15.62 14.56 7.52
C VAL A 120 -16.59 13.40 7.35
N GLU A 121 -16.08 12.19 7.18
CA GLU A 121 -16.87 10.97 7.04
C GLU A 121 -17.15 10.38 8.43
N ASN A 122 -18.42 10.19 8.78
CA ASN A 122 -18.82 9.71 10.12
C ASN A 122 -18.51 8.22 10.36
N GLY A 123 -18.03 7.50 9.33
CA GLY A 123 -17.76 6.08 9.40
C GLY A 123 -19.05 5.25 9.34
N MET A 124 -18.95 3.99 9.75
CA MET A 124 -20.04 3.03 9.77
C MET A 124 -20.34 2.58 11.19
N THR A 125 -21.59 2.36 11.50
CA THR A 125 -21.99 1.61 12.70
C THR A 125 -21.59 0.14 12.56
N CYS A 126 -21.51 -0.61 13.66
CA CYS A 126 -21.22 -2.05 13.60
C CYS A 126 -22.22 -2.81 12.71
N LYS A 127 -23.50 -2.40 12.70
CA LYS A 127 -24.53 -3.01 11.85
C LYS A 127 -24.26 -2.76 10.38
N GLU A 128 -23.90 -1.53 10.01
CA GLU A 128 -23.55 -1.15 8.63
C GLU A 128 -22.26 -1.83 8.17
N ALA A 129 -21.23 -1.87 9.01
CA ALA A 129 -19.98 -2.57 8.73
C ALA A 129 -20.22 -4.07 8.49
N ASN A 130 -21.06 -4.70 9.31
CA ASN A 130 -21.48 -6.10 9.10
C ASN A 130 -22.25 -6.28 7.79
N GLN A 131 -23.14 -5.35 7.44
CA GLN A 131 -23.86 -5.39 6.17
C GLN A 131 -22.88 -5.33 4.98
N GLU A 132 -21.89 -4.43 5.00
CA GLU A 132 -20.87 -4.35 3.95
C GLU A 132 -19.97 -5.60 3.92
N ALA A 133 -19.59 -6.15 5.08
CA ALA A 133 -18.85 -7.39 5.16
C ALA A 133 -19.63 -8.59 4.57
N HIS A 134 -20.94 -8.62 4.73
CA HIS A 134 -21.79 -9.64 4.10
C HIS A 134 -21.80 -9.57 2.58
N ARG A 135 -21.59 -8.42 1.98
CA ARG A 135 -21.51 -8.27 0.51
C ARG A 135 -20.19 -8.78 -0.07
N CYS A 136 -19.16 -8.95 0.76
CA CYS A 136 -17.85 -9.40 0.30
C CYS A 136 -17.90 -10.86 -0.14
N LEU A 137 -17.55 -11.10 -1.41
CA LEU A 137 -17.50 -12.45 -1.98
C LEU A 137 -16.16 -13.16 -1.74
N ARG A 138 -15.22 -12.53 -1.04
CA ARG A 138 -13.88 -13.09 -0.79
C ARG A 138 -13.19 -13.54 -2.08
N CYS A 139 -13.23 -12.71 -3.11
CA CYS A 139 -12.59 -12.98 -4.41
C CYS A 139 -11.08 -13.23 -4.30
N ASP A 140 -10.43 -12.72 -3.24
CA ASP A 140 -9.07 -13.02 -2.87
C ASP A 140 -8.79 -14.53 -2.68
N ARG A 141 -9.82 -15.32 -2.34
CA ARG A 141 -9.72 -16.76 -2.11
C ARG A 141 -10.10 -17.61 -3.31
N PHE A 142 -10.77 -17.07 -4.30
CA PHE A 142 -11.34 -17.78 -5.44
C PHE A 142 -10.64 -17.52 -6.78
N GLY A 143 -9.39 -17.14 -6.77
CA GLY A 143 -8.57 -17.07 -7.97
C GLY A 143 -8.36 -15.68 -8.58
N TYR A 144 -9.00 -14.65 -8.07
CA TYR A 144 -8.68 -13.29 -8.43
C TYR A 144 -7.66 -12.71 -7.43
N GLY A 145 -6.38 -12.64 -7.85
CA GLY A 145 -5.33 -12.09 -6.99
C GLY A 145 -5.00 -12.97 -5.79
N VAL A 146 -4.86 -14.28 -5.99
CA VAL A 146 -4.47 -15.21 -4.93
C VAL A 146 -3.13 -14.77 -4.36
N PHE A 147 -3.15 -14.15 -3.20
CA PHE A 147 -1.95 -14.04 -2.38
C PHE A 147 -1.60 -15.44 -1.89
N LYS A 148 -0.63 -16.05 -2.56
CA LYS A 148 0.00 -17.25 -2.02
C LYS A 148 0.68 -16.81 -0.73
N GLY A 149 0.15 -17.23 0.40
CA GLY A 149 0.80 -16.99 1.68
C GLY A 149 2.20 -17.60 1.66
N GLY A 150 3.15 -16.93 2.26
CA GLY A 150 4.52 -17.37 2.32
C GLY A 150 5.50 -16.20 2.19
N ARG A 151 6.77 -16.54 2.16
CA ARG A 151 7.85 -15.58 1.92
C ARG A 151 7.75 -15.07 0.50
N VAL A 152 7.59 -13.78 0.34
CA VAL A 152 7.63 -13.12 -0.97
C VAL A 152 9.06 -12.66 -1.20
N GLU A 153 9.74 -13.31 -2.11
CA GLU A 153 11.14 -13.00 -2.50
C GLU A 153 11.20 -12.10 -3.73
N GLU A 154 10.12 -12.09 -4.52
CA GLU A 154 9.94 -11.25 -5.71
C GLU A 154 8.58 -10.52 -5.66
N TRP A 155 8.48 -9.41 -6.35
CA TRP A 155 7.26 -8.62 -6.49
C TRP A 155 6.88 -8.38 -7.96
#